data_201b598429f3e10e485916f649f8f0f4
#
_entry.id   201b598429f3e10e485916f649f8f0f4
#
_cell.length_a   1.000
_cell.length_b   1.000
_cell.length_c   1.000
_cell.angle_alpha   90.00
_cell.angle_beta   90.00
_cell.angle_gamma   90.00
#
_symmetry.space_group_name_H-M   'P 1'
#
loop_
_entity.id
_entity.type
_entity.pdbx_description
1 polymer ?
#
loop_
_entity_poly.entity_id
_entity_poly.type
_entity_poly.pdbx_seq_one_letter_code
_entity_poly.pdbx_strand_id
1 'polypeptide(L)'
;MPTSYIIAEIGVNHNGSVELAIESIKAAKKAGADCAKFQTFKAAQIVTASSPKAAYQVKVTGAKESQYDMLKKLELSNSDFQVLMKSCKEVGIDFLSTPYNKEDVDFLEGLGVGMYKIASGQLTELPFLEYVASTGKKIFLSTGMGNLADVFTAVEAIRNKGNNNICVLQCTTNYPSELKDANIYAMLSMRDACKVEVGYSDHVQENFASFAAAALGAKVIEKHFTLDNFLPGPDHSSSLMPGEFEKFVY
;
A
#
# COMPACT_ATOMS: atom_id res chain seq x y z
N MET A 1 -12.19 -22.66 0.22
CA MET A 1 -11.18 -22.00 1.07
C MET A 1 -11.63 -20.58 1.29
N PRO A 2 -11.36 -19.90 2.40
CA PRO A 2 -11.64 -18.48 2.50
C PRO A 2 -10.78 -17.76 1.46
N THR A 3 -11.40 -16.93 0.63
CA THR A 3 -10.73 -16.11 -0.37
C THR A 3 -10.07 -14.91 0.32
N SER A 4 -8.81 -14.60 -0.02
CA SER A 4 -8.16 -13.37 0.42
C SER A 4 -8.70 -12.19 -0.40
N TYR A 5 -8.80 -11.01 0.23
CA TYR A 5 -9.07 -9.74 -0.45
C TYR A 5 -7.79 -9.25 -1.12
N ILE A 6 -7.83 -9.01 -2.42
CA ILE A 6 -6.64 -8.71 -3.24
C ILE A 6 -6.55 -7.23 -3.56
N ILE A 7 -5.48 -6.60 -3.09
CA ILE A 7 -5.18 -5.18 -3.33
C ILE A 7 -4.11 -5.07 -4.41
N ALA A 8 -4.46 -4.45 -5.53
CA ALA A 8 -3.51 -4.02 -6.55
C ALA A 8 -2.92 -2.66 -6.13
N GLU A 9 -1.66 -2.65 -5.69
CA GLU A 9 -0.93 -1.42 -5.38
C GLU A 9 -0.44 -0.78 -6.67
N ILE A 10 -1.22 0.14 -7.20
CA ILE A 10 -0.81 1.00 -8.32
C ILE A 10 0.21 2.02 -7.80
N GLY A 11 0.02 2.48 -6.55
CA GLY A 11 0.95 3.34 -5.83
C GLY A 11 1.26 4.61 -6.61
N VAL A 12 2.52 4.72 -7.08
CA VAL A 12 3.03 5.81 -7.92
C VAL A 12 3.28 5.40 -9.38
N ASN A 13 2.92 4.18 -9.77
CA ASN A 13 3.11 3.66 -11.14
C ASN A 13 2.25 4.37 -12.21
N HIS A 14 1.42 5.30 -11.81
CA HIS A 14 0.73 6.23 -12.72
C HIS A 14 1.62 7.36 -13.23
N ASN A 15 2.85 7.52 -12.71
CA ASN A 15 3.82 8.55 -13.16
C ASN A 15 3.27 9.98 -13.19
N GLY A 16 2.36 10.35 -12.27
CA GLY A 16 1.70 11.66 -12.24
C GLY A 16 0.61 11.86 -13.31
N SER A 17 0.26 10.82 -14.11
CA SER A 17 -0.80 10.88 -15.12
C SER A 17 -2.09 10.24 -14.62
N VAL A 18 -3.17 11.00 -14.70
CA VAL A 18 -4.54 10.52 -14.40
C VAL A 18 -4.97 9.45 -15.41
N GLU A 19 -4.59 9.60 -16.66
CA GLU A 19 -4.92 8.65 -17.73
C GLU A 19 -4.30 7.29 -17.45
N LEU A 20 -3.00 7.24 -17.12
CA LEU A 20 -2.31 6.00 -16.74
C LEU A 20 -2.91 5.38 -15.47
N ALA A 21 -3.31 6.21 -14.51
CA ALA A 21 -3.98 5.72 -13.30
C ALA A 21 -5.33 5.06 -13.62
N ILE A 22 -6.15 5.67 -14.50
CA ILE A 22 -7.43 5.12 -14.94
C ILE A 22 -7.23 3.81 -15.71
N GLU A 23 -6.25 3.75 -16.61
CA GLU A 23 -5.91 2.52 -17.33
C GLU A 23 -5.48 1.42 -16.37
N SER A 24 -4.67 1.76 -15.36
CA SER A 24 -4.25 0.82 -14.30
C SER A 24 -5.42 0.30 -13.48
N ILE A 25 -6.39 1.16 -13.11
CA ILE A 25 -7.63 0.75 -12.41
C ILE A 25 -8.38 -0.30 -13.24
N LYS A 26 -8.61 -0.01 -14.54
CA LYS A 26 -9.33 -0.94 -15.43
C LYS A 26 -8.60 -2.26 -15.61
N ALA A 27 -7.29 -2.20 -15.77
CA ALA A 27 -6.44 -3.39 -15.93
C ALA A 27 -6.40 -4.23 -14.63
N ALA A 28 -6.27 -3.60 -13.46
CA ALA A 28 -6.32 -4.28 -12.16
C ALA A 28 -7.67 -4.98 -11.93
N LYS A 29 -8.79 -4.30 -12.25
CA LYS A 29 -10.12 -4.92 -12.18
C LYS A 29 -10.23 -6.12 -13.09
N LYS A 30 -9.78 -5.99 -14.35
CA LYS A 30 -9.81 -7.08 -15.32
C LYS A 30 -8.95 -8.27 -14.87
N ALA A 31 -7.83 -8.01 -14.22
CA ALA A 31 -6.92 -9.03 -13.65
C ALA A 31 -7.46 -9.66 -12.35
N GLY A 32 -8.65 -9.26 -11.87
CA GLY A 32 -9.31 -9.87 -10.72
C GLY A 32 -9.03 -9.23 -9.37
N ALA A 33 -8.41 -8.04 -9.32
CA ALA A 33 -8.23 -7.31 -8.07
C ALA A 33 -9.57 -6.86 -7.48
N ASP A 34 -9.69 -6.91 -6.15
CA ASP A 34 -10.82 -6.38 -5.39
C ASP A 34 -10.68 -4.87 -5.16
N CYS A 35 -9.44 -4.39 -5.07
CA CYS A 35 -9.12 -3.01 -4.70
C CYS A 35 -7.96 -2.45 -5.54
N ALA A 36 -8.10 -1.21 -5.99
CA ALA A 36 -7.01 -0.41 -6.55
C ALA A 36 -6.49 0.56 -5.48
N LYS A 37 -5.19 0.48 -5.16
CA LYS A 37 -4.58 1.30 -4.12
C LYS A 37 -3.63 2.35 -4.70
N PHE A 38 -3.70 3.54 -4.10
CA PHE A 38 -2.88 4.72 -4.42
C PHE A 38 -2.17 5.25 -3.18
N GLN A 39 -1.40 6.31 -3.36
CA GLN A 39 -0.72 7.04 -2.30
C GLN A 39 -1.10 8.51 -2.38
N THR A 40 -1.63 9.06 -1.29
CA THR A 40 -2.02 10.47 -1.19
C THR A 40 -0.95 11.22 -0.42
N PHE A 41 -0.19 12.07 -1.09
CA PHE A 41 0.90 12.81 -0.47
C PHE A 41 1.22 14.12 -1.23
N LYS A 42 1.93 14.99 -0.51
CA LYS A 42 2.68 16.11 -1.08
C LYS A 42 4.16 15.94 -0.72
N ALA A 43 5.05 15.95 -1.71
CA ALA A 43 6.48 15.71 -1.50
C ALA A 43 7.08 16.61 -0.41
N ALA A 44 6.64 17.86 -0.36
CA ALA A 44 7.08 18.83 0.65
C ALA A 44 6.69 18.47 2.10
N GLN A 45 5.74 17.55 2.30
CA GLN A 45 5.25 17.14 3.62
C GLN A 45 5.87 15.81 4.09
N ILE A 46 6.50 15.04 3.18
CA ILE A 46 7.01 13.71 3.52
C ILE A 46 8.54 13.59 3.44
N VAL A 47 9.21 14.49 2.71
CA VAL A 47 10.67 14.51 2.59
C VAL A 47 11.20 15.94 2.58
N THR A 48 12.43 16.13 3.05
CA THR A 48 13.14 17.41 2.89
C THR A 48 13.70 17.54 1.47
N ALA A 49 13.92 18.77 1.01
CA ALA A 49 14.42 19.05 -0.34
C ALA A 49 15.76 18.35 -0.67
N SER A 50 16.58 18.09 0.35
CA SER A 50 17.90 17.44 0.23
C SER A 50 17.90 15.94 0.56
N SER A 51 16.73 15.33 0.81
CA SER A 51 16.64 13.90 1.14
C SER A 51 17.20 13.05 0.02
N PRO A 52 18.14 12.12 0.29
CA PRO A 52 18.65 11.21 -0.71
C PRO A 52 17.58 10.16 -1.05
N LYS A 53 17.60 9.70 -2.30
CA LYS A 53 16.80 8.54 -2.70
C LYS A 53 17.25 7.28 -1.97
N ALA A 54 16.33 6.36 -1.69
CA ALA A 54 16.67 5.01 -1.26
C ALA A 54 17.50 4.28 -2.32
N ALA A 55 18.33 3.32 -1.89
CA ALA A 55 19.26 2.62 -2.78
C ALA A 55 18.57 1.99 -3.99
N TYR A 56 17.40 1.37 -3.81
CA TYR A 56 16.63 0.78 -4.90
C TYR A 56 16.11 1.85 -5.88
N GLN A 57 15.67 3.03 -5.38
CA GLN A 57 15.22 4.15 -6.20
C GLN A 57 16.37 4.68 -7.08
N VAL A 58 17.57 4.82 -6.49
CA VAL A 58 18.78 5.23 -7.24
C VAL A 58 19.08 4.25 -8.35
N LYS A 59 18.98 2.95 -8.09
CA LYS A 59 19.24 1.89 -9.06
C LYS A 59 18.31 1.99 -10.28
N VAL A 60 17.05 2.36 -10.08
CA VAL A 60 16.03 2.39 -11.14
C VAL A 60 15.91 3.76 -11.80
N THR A 61 15.97 4.86 -11.03
CA THR A 61 15.72 6.23 -11.52
C THR A 61 16.99 7.09 -11.63
N GLY A 62 18.15 6.54 -11.27
CA GLY A 62 19.43 7.27 -11.25
C GLY A 62 19.59 8.21 -10.05
N ALA A 63 20.82 8.72 -9.88
CA ALA A 63 21.20 9.53 -8.71
C ALA A 63 21.14 11.06 -8.95
N LYS A 64 20.72 11.51 -10.15
CA LYS A 64 20.85 12.92 -10.54
C LYS A 64 19.88 13.89 -9.88
N GLU A 65 18.75 13.39 -9.38
CA GLU A 65 17.72 14.20 -8.73
C GLU A 65 17.55 13.76 -7.27
N SER A 66 17.04 14.66 -6.42
CA SER A 66 16.71 14.35 -5.03
C SER A 66 15.48 13.44 -4.93
N GLN A 67 15.25 12.84 -3.75
CA GLN A 67 13.99 12.12 -3.49
C GLN A 67 12.79 13.06 -3.60
N TYR A 68 12.94 14.30 -3.15
CA TYR A 68 11.92 15.34 -3.27
C TYR A 68 11.50 15.58 -4.73
N ASP A 69 12.48 15.82 -5.63
CA ASP A 69 12.19 16.08 -7.04
C ASP A 69 11.53 14.89 -7.74
N MET A 70 11.96 13.67 -7.39
CA MET A 70 11.34 12.44 -7.88
C MET A 70 9.88 12.35 -7.43
N LEU A 71 9.61 12.50 -6.14
CA LEU A 71 8.26 12.41 -5.59
C LEU A 71 7.35 13.53 -6.08
N LYS A 72 7.90 14.74 -6.29
CA LYS A 72 7.14 15.89 -6.81
C LYS A 72 6.50 15.63 -8.16
N LYS A 73 7.18 14.86 -9.02
CA LYS A 73 6.68 14.46 -10.35
C LYS A 73 5.57 13.41 -10.28
N LEU A 74 5.47 12.71 -9.16
CA LEU A 74 4.52 11.62 -8.92
C LEU A 74 3.28 12.07 -8.14
N GLU A 75 3.23 13.32 -7.72
CA GLU A 75 2.05 13.86 -7.04
C GLU A 75 0.83 13.92 -7.97
N LEU A 76 -0.31 13.54 -7.43
CA LEU A 76 -1.62 13.83 -8.00
C LEU A 76 -2.29 14.99 -7.26
N SER A 77 -3.15 15.72 -7.95
CA SER A 77 -3.97 16.76 -7.33
C SER A 77 -5.21 16.16 -6.66
N ASN A 78 -5.85 16.95 -5.78
CA ASN A 78 -7.11 16.54 -5.15
C ASN A 78 -8.22 16.28 -6.18
N SER A 79 -8.25 17.05 -7.28
CA SER A 79 -9.19 16.81 -8.39
C SER A 79 -8.92 15.49 -9.12
N ASP A 80 -7.64 15.11 -9.24
CA ASP A 80 -7.27 13.83 -9.87
C ASP A 80 -7.79 12.65 -9.03
N PHE A 81 -7.62 12.68 -7.70
CA PHE A 81 -8.16 11.65 -6.82
C PHE A 81 -9.69 11.53 -6.89
N GLN A 82 -10.43 12.64 -7.10
CA GLN A 82 -11.87 12.58 -7.34
C GLN A 82 -12.20 11.81 -8.62
N VAL A 83 -11.42 12.04 -9.68
CA VAL A 83 -11.55 11.30 -10.95
C VAL A 83 -11.23 9.82 -10.76
N LEU A 84 -10.17 9.48 -10.01
CA LEU A 84 -9.78 8.09 -9.74
C LEU A 84 -10.85 7.35 -8.93
N MET A 85 -11.38 7.97 -7.87
CA MET A 85 -12.45 7.37 -7.08
C MET A 85 -13.70 7.13 -7.94
N LYS A 86 -14.08 8.09 -8.79
CA LYS A 86 -15.19 7.92 -9.73
C LYS A 86 -14.92 6.76 -10.69
N SER A 87 -13.71 6.67 -11.26
CA SER A 87 -13.31 5.58 -12.14
C SER A 87 -13.38 4.22 -11.45
N CYS A 88 -12.89 4.10 -10.21
CA CYS A 88 -13.01 2.86 -9.43
C CYS A 88 -14.48 2.44 -9.25
N LYS A 89 -15.36 3.40 -8.93
CA LYS A 89 -16.80 3.15 -8.77
C LYS A 89 -17.44 2.69 -10.09
N GLU A 90 -17.09 3.30 -11.22
CA GLU A 90 -17.63 2.97 -12.55
C GLU A 90 -17.24 1.56 -12.99
N VAL A 91 -16.03 1.10 -12.69
CA VAL A 91 -15.59 -0.26 -13.05
C VAL A 91 -15.88 -1.31 -11.96
N GLY A 92 -16.40 -0.89 -10.82
CA GLY A 92 -16.77 -1.78 -9.72
C GLY A 92 -15.56 -2.40 -9.01
N ILE A 93 -14.53 -1.60 -8.71
CA ILE A 93 -13.37 -1.96 -7.88
C ILE A 93 -13.31 -1.00 -6.68
N ASP A 94 -12.89 -1.48 -5.52
CA ASP A 94 -12.74 -0.62 -4.36
C ASP A 94 -11.56 0.35 -4.54
N PHE A 95 -11.71 1.55 -3.98
CA PHE A 95 -10.64 2.55 -3.92
C PHE A 95 -10.02 2.56 -2.53
N LEU A 96 -8.69 2.54 -2.48
CA LEU A 96 -7.91 2.66 -1.26
C LEU A 96 -6.76 3.65 -1.47
N SER A 97 -6.38 4.38 -0.44
CA SER A 97 -5.17 5.20 -0.48
C SER A 97 -4.40 5.14 0.84
N THR A 98 -3.08 5.35 0.74
CA THR A 98 -2.19 5.57 1.87
C THR A 98 -2.05 7.07 2.09
N PRO A 99 -2.59 7.67 3.17
CA PRO A 99 -2.29 9.03 3.58
C PRO A 99 -0.94 9.08 4.32
N TYR A 100 -0.22 10.19 4.23
CA TYR A 100 1.05 10.37 4.92
C TYR A 100 1.01 11.40 6.05
N ASN A 101 -0.07 12.18 6.14
CA ASN A 101 -0.29 13.17 7.19
C ASN A 101 -1.80 13.36 7.46
N LYS A 102 -2.15 14.24 8.42
CA LYS A 102 -3.54 14.49 8.81
C LYS A 102 -4.35 15.16 7.71
N GLU A 103 -3.73 16.06 6.97
CA GLU A 103 -4.36 16.78 5.87
C GLU A 103 -4.77 15.83 4.73
N ASP A 104 -3.95 14.79 4.48
CA ASP A 104 -4.29 13.74 3.53
C ASP A 104 -5.48 12.90 4.03
N VAL A 105 -5.54 12.62 5.33
CA VAL A 105 -6.70 11.93 5.94
C VAL A 105 -7.96 12.77 5.79
N ASP A 106 -7.91 14.07 6.12
CA ASP A 106 -9.05 14.97 6.00
C ASP A 106 -9.55 15.07 4.56
N PHE A 107 -8.63 15.13 3.61
CA PHE A 107 -8.97 15.12 2.19
C PHE A 107 -9.66 13.80 1.80
N LEU A 108 -9.13 12.65 2.20
CA LEU A 108 -9.70 11.33 1.91
C LEU A 108 -11.06 11.13 2.61
N GLU A 109 -11.26 11.69 3.81
CA GLU A 109 -12.58 11.74 4.46
C GLU A 109 -13.59 12.54 3.63
N GLY A 110 -13.18 13.72 3.13
CA GLY A 110 -14.00 14.52 2.23
C GLY A 110 -14.32 13.82 0.90
N LEU A 111 -13.45 12.94 0.45
CA LEU A 111 -13.65 12.11 -0.74
C LEU A 111 -14.60 10.93 -0.47
N GLY A 112 -14.77 10.52 0.79
CA GLY A 112 -15.70 9.46 1.20
C GLY A 112 -15.10 8.06 1.10
N VAL A 113 -13.78 7.90 1.33
CA VAL A 113 -13.15 6.57 1.36
C VAL A 113 -13.76 5.68 2.46
N GLY A 114 -13.79 4.36 2.24
CA GLY A 114 -14.31 3.39 3.21
C GLY A 114 -13.23 2.78 4.11
N MET A 115 -11.96 2.94 3.77
CA MET A 115 -10.85 2.28 4.44
C MET A 115 -9.54 3.03 4.21
N TYR A 116 -8.54 2.75 5.05
CA TYR A 116 -7.21 3.34 5.01
C TYR A 116 -6.11 2.29 4.95
N LYS A 117 -5.04 2.59 4.22
CA LYS A 117 -3.76 1.88 4.32
C LYS A 117 -2.78 2.75 5.07
N ILE A 118 -2.06 2.15 6.02
CA ILE A 118 -0.95 2.78 6.73
C ILE A 118 0.35 2.13 6.29
N ALA A 119 1.30 2.94 5.82
CA ALA A 119 2.60 2.47 5.38
C ALA A 119 3.47 1.99 6.56
N SER A 120 4.41 1.08 6.28
CA SER A 120 5.35 0.56 7.30
C SER A 120 6.13 1.67 8.02
N GLY A 121 6.49 2.75 7.30
CA GLY A 121 7.20 3.89 7.87
C GLY A 121 6.43 4.67 8.92
N GLN A 122 5.11 4.52 8.97
CA GLN A 122 4.24 5.22 9.92
C GLN A 122 3.81 4.36 11.11
N LEU A 123 4.32 3.13 11.19
CA LEU A 123 3.94 2.17 12.24
C LEU A 123 4.12 2.73 13.66
N THR A 124 5.14 3.54 13.88
CA THR A 124 5.48 4.11 15.19
C THR A 124 4.96 5.53 15.39
N GLU A 125 4.26 6.10 14.43
CA GLU A 125 3.67 7.44 14.51
C GLU A 125 2.32 7.41 15.25
N LEU A 126 2.33 7.07 16.55
CA LEU A 126 1.12 6.84 17.34
C LEU A 126 0.09 7.97 17.23
N PRO A 127 0.45 9.27 17.29
CA PRO A 127 -0.52 10.36 17.14
C PRO A 127 -1.22 10.37 15.77
N PHE A 128 -0.54 9.91 14.71
CA PHE A 128 -1.11 9.78 13.39
C PHE A 128 -2.05 8.56 13.32
N LEU A 129 -1.62 7.41 13.87
CA LEU A 129 -2.46 6.22 13.96
C LEU A 129 -3.76 6.47 14.73
N GLU A 130 -3.67 7.19 15.85
CA GLU A 130 -4.84 7.61 16.63
C GLU A 130 -5.77 8.52 15.84
N TYR A 131 -5.21 9.42 15.02
CA TYR A 131 -6.00 10.29 14.16
C TYR A 131 -6.78 9.51 13.11
N VAL A 132 -6.10 8.62 12.38
CA VAL A 132 -6.77 7.73 11.41
C VAL A 132 -7.82 6.84 12.10
N ALA A 133 -7.50 6.32 13.28
CA ALA A 133 -8.40 5.46 14.04
C ALA A 133 -9.71 6.16 14.43
N SER A 134 -9.65 7.49 14.70
CA SER A 134 -10.83 8.28 15.07
C SER A 134 -11.89 8.37 13.95
N THR A 135 -11.55 8.04 12.71
CA THR A 135 -12.51 7.93 11.60
C THR A 135 -13.44 6.71 11.73
N GLY A 136 -13.08 5.72 12.56
CA GLY A 136 -13.84 4.47 12.73
C GLY A 136 -13.78 3.51 11.55
N LYS A 137 -13.01 3.82 10.49
CA LYS A 137 -12.93 3.03 9.26
C LYS A 137 -11.94 1.87 9.37
N LYS A 138 -12.02 0.91 8.44
CA LYS A 138 -11.08 -0.21 8.31
C LYS A 138 -9.66 0.31 8.07
N ILE A 139 -8.70 -0.23 8.83
CA ILE A 139 -7.29 0.10 8.72
C ILE A 139 -6.50 -1.15 8.32
N PHE A 140 -5.75 -1.06 7.22
CA PHE A 140 -4.71 -2.02 6.85
C PHE A 140 -3.36 -1.44 7.28
N LEU A 141 -2.72 -2.06 8.28
CA LEU A 141 -1.48 -1.56 8.91
C LEU A 141 -0.29 -2.42 8.48
N SER A 142 0.61 -1.89 7.66
CA SER A 142 1.87 -2.57 7.30
C SER A 142 2.94 -2.45 8.37
N THR A 143 3.78 -3.50 8.53
CA THR A 143 4.67 -3.67 9.69
C THR A 143 6.15 -3.82 9.33
N GLY A 144 6.53 -3.56 8.09
CA GLY A 144 7.87 -3.85 7.57
C GLY A 144 9.03 -3.03 8.16
N MET A 145 8.75 -2.03 9.01
CA MET A 145 9.77 -1.18 9.65
C MET A 145 9.71 -1.22 11.18
N GLY A 146 9.11 -2.25 11.76
CA GLY A 146 9.03 -2.42 13.21
C GLY A 146 9.16 -3.87 13.66
N ASN A 147 9.28 -4.04 14.96
CA ASN A 147 9.24 -5.32 15.63
C ASN A 147 7.84 -5.61 16.22
N LEU A 148 7.66 -6.78 16.82
CA LEU A 148 6.35 -7.19 17.38
C LEU A 148 5.84 -6.25 18.47
N ALA A 149 6.72 -5.65 19.26
CA ALA A 149 6.31 -4.70 20.30
C ALA A 149 5.79 -3.39 19.69
N ASP A 150 6.41 -2.92 18.60
CA ASP A 150 5.94 -1.74 17.87
C ASP A 150 4.55 -2.00 17.27
N VAL A 151 4.34 -3.20 16.68
CA VAL A 151 3.04 -3.62 16.13
C VAL A 151 1.97 -3.66 17.21
N PHE A 152 2.29 -4.27 18.36
CA PHE A 152 1.36 -4.34 19.49
C PHE A 152 0.99 -2.93 19.99
N THR A 153 1.98 -2.05 20.15
CA THR A 153 1.75 -0.66 20.58
C THR A 153 0.87 0.11 19.58
N ALA A 154 1.12 -0.05 18.29
CA ALA A 154 0.31 0.56 17.23
C ALA A 154 -1.14 0.09 17.25
N VAL A 155 -1.36 -1.23 17.39
CA VAL A 155 -2.71 -1.82 17.47
C VAL A 155 -3.46 -1.31 18.71
N GLU A 156 -2.79 -1.25 19.87
CA GLU A 156 -3.41 -0.72 21.09
C GLU A 156 -3.72 0.79 20.98
N ALA A 157 -2.85 1.58 20.34
CA ALA A 157 -3.13 3.00 20.08
C ALA A 157 -4.41 3.18 19.23
N ILE A 158 -4.59 2.36 18.19
CA ILE A 158 -5.80 2.36 17.35
C ILE A 158 -7.03 1.94 18.16
N ARG A 159 -6.92 0.85 18.95
CA ARG A 159 -8.00 0.34 19.80
C ARG A 159 -8.46 1.33 20.87
N ASN A 160 -7.52 2.06 21.45
CA ASN A 160 -7.81 3.08 22.48
C ASN A 160 -8.67 4.24 21.92
N LYS A 161 -8.77 4.39 20.59
CA LYS A 161 -9.72 5.30 19.92
C LYS A 161 -11.07 4.62 19.60
N GLY A 162 -11.30 3.41 20.07
CA GLY A 162 -12.55 2.66 19.84
C GLY A 162 -12.59 1.92 18.49
N ASN A 163 -11.53 1.95 17.69
CA ASN A 163 -11.49 1.28 16.40
C ASN A 163 -10.86 -0.12 16.52
N ASN A 164 -11.68 -1.15 16.31
CA ASN A 164 -11.26 -2.56 16.30
C ASN A 164 -11.19 -3.15 14.87
N ASN A 165 -11.49 -2.36 13.85
CA ASN A 165 -11.50 -2.81 12.46
C ASN A 165 -10.10 -2.72 11.83
N ILE A 166 -9.19 -3.57 12.30
CA ILE A 166 -7.76 -3.56 11.97
C ILE A 166 -7.39 -4.87 11.28
N CYS A 167 -6.63 -4.78 10.19
CA CYS A 167 -5.91 -5.91 9.61
C CYS A 167 -4.42 -5.55 9.54
N VAL A 168 -3.58 -6.32 10.22
CA VAL A 168 -2.13 -6.13 10.25
C VAL A 168 -1.50 -6.90 9.09
N LEU A 169 -0.70 -6.24 8.28
CA LEU A 169 -0.04 -6.84 7.13
C LEU A 169 1.43 -7.09 7.43
N GLN A 170 1.84 -8.36 7.44
CA GLN A 170 3.26 -8.69 7.34
C GLN A 170 3.84 -8.06 6.08
N CYS A 171 5.01 -7.46 6.19
CA CYS A 171 5.64 -6.74 5.10
C CYS A 171 7.16 -6.73 5.28
N THR A 172 7.91 -6.79 4.19
CA THR A 172 9.36 -6.56 4.16
C THR A 172 9.63 -5.34 3.30
N THR A 173 10.21 -4.29 3.92
CA THR A 173 10.43 -3.01 3.23
C THR A 173 11.74 -3.03 2.44
N ASN A 174 11.74 -3.80 1.37
CA ASN A 174 12.80 -3.88 0.36
C ASN A 174 12.13 -4.12 -1.01
N TYR A 175 12.61 -3.48 -2.09
CA TYR A 175 11.95 -3.44 -3.41
C TYR A 175 12.93 -3.77 -4.54
N PRO A 176 12.89 -5.03 -5.10
CA PRO A 176 12.14 -6.18 -4.61
C PRO A 176 12.75 -6.79 -3.35
N SER A 177 11.95 -7.53 -2.59
CA SER A 177 12.40 -8.39 -1.50
C SER A 177 12.86 -9.74 -2.04
N GLU A 178 13.84 -10.37 -1.37
CA GLU A 178 14.16 -11.77 -1.61
C GLU A 178 13.14 -12.69 -0.90
N LEU A 179 12.82 -13.82 -1.51
CA LEU A 179 11.84 -14.77 -0.96
C LEU A 179 12.20 -15.24 0.47
N LYS A 180 13.51 -15.42 0.76
CA LYS A 180 13.99 -15.81 2.10
C LYS A 180 13.65 -14.77 3.20
N ASP A 181 13.47 -13.50 2.81
CA ASP A 181 13.22 -12.37 3.72
C ASP A 181 11.72 -12.07 3.90
N ALA A 182 10.83 -12.81 3.23
CA ALA A 182 9.37 -12.64 3.32
C ALA A 182 8.82 -12.85 4.74
N ASN A 183 9.49 -13.68 5.55
CA ASN A 183 9.17 -13.92 6.96
C ASN A 183 7.65 -14.11 7.25
N ILE A 184 6.98 -14.94 6.45
CA ILE A 184 5.51 -15.06 6.45
C ILE A 184 4.98 -15.55 7.81
N TYR A 185 5.74 -16.35 8.55
CA TYR A 185 5.35 -16.80 9.89
C TYR A 185 5.18 -15.68 10.90
N ALA A 186 5.81 -14.50 10.69
CA ALA A 186 5.59 -13.32 11.52
C ALA A 186 4.11 -12.87 11.49
N MET A 187 3.40 -13.11 10.38
CA MET A 187 1.95 -12.87 10.26
C MET A 187 1.17 -13.62 11.36
N LEU A 188 1.50 -14.88 11.59
CA LEU A 188 0.83 -15.70 12.63
C LEU A 188 1.18 -15.19 14.03
N SER A 189 2.44 -14.82 14.28
CA SER A 189 2.87 -14.24 15.54
C SER A 189 2.11 -12.95 15.87
N MET A 190 1.95 -12.07 14.87
CA MET A 190 1.17 -10.83 15.03
C MET A 190 -0.32 -11.10 15.27
N ARG A 191 -0.91 -12.07 14.56
CA ARG A 191 -2.30 -12.51 14.80
C ARG A 191 -2.50 -12.95 16.25
N ASP A 192 -1.60 -13.81 16.73
CA ASP A 192 -1.74 -14.44 18.04
C ASP A 192 -1.43 -13.46 19.17
N ALA A 193 -0.48 -12.54 19.00
CA ALA A 193 -0.14 -11.51 19.98
C ALA A 193 -1.19 -10.39 20.03
N CYS A 194 -1.59 -9.86 18.87
CA CYS A 194 -2.46 -8.69 18.80
C CYS A 194 -3.95 -9.02 18.71
N LYS A 195 -4.33 -10.30 18.47
CA LYS A 195 -5.71 -10.74 18.28
C LYS A 195 -6.48 -9.91 17.23
N VAL A 196 -5.86 -9.76 16.06
CA VAL A 196 -6.39 -9.03 14.90
C VAL A 196 -6.42 -9.90 13.66
N GLU A 197 -7.16 -9.48 12.65
CA GLU A 197 -7.00 -10.03 11.30
C GLU A 197 -5.59 -9.75 10.78
N VAL A 198 -5.05 -10.67 9.98
CA VAL A 198 -3.73 -10.53 9.38
C VAL A 198 -3.77 -10.75 7.88
N GLY A 199 -2.81 -10.14 7.20
CA GLY A 199 -2.58 -10.27 5.78
C GLY A 199 -1.10 -10.10 5.44
N TYR A 200 -0.82 -9.98 4.16
CA TYR A 200 0.54 -9.87 3.65
C TYR A 200 0.64 -8.77 2.58
N SER A 201 1.57 -7.84 2.75
CA SER A 201 1.95 -6.85 1.75
C SER A 201 3.26 -7.32 1.11
N ASP A 202 3.17 -7.79 -0.13
CA ASP A 202 4.20 -8.56 -0.81
C ASP A 202 5.07 -7.71 -1.74
N HIS A 203 6.37 -7.70 -1.47
CA HIS A 203 7.39 -7.06 -2.30
C HIS A 203 8.36 -8.08 -2.95
N VAL A 204 8.10 -9.38 -2.79
CA VAL A 204 8.82 -10.43 -3.52
C VAL A 204 8.35 -10.43 -4.97
N GLN A 205 9.24 -10.63 -5.91
CA GLN A 205 8.91 -10.57 -7.34
C GLN A 205 8.00 -11.74 -7.74
N GLU A 206 8.31 -12.94 -7.23
CA GLU A 206 7.52 -14.15 -7.43
C GLU A 206 6.27 -14.17 -6.55
N ASN A 207 5.31 -15.06 -6.83
CA ASN A 207 4.05 -15.17 -6.12
C ASN A 207 4.05 -16.17 -4.95
N PHE A 208 5.16 -16.91 -4.73
CA PHE A 208 5.24 -18.00 -3.74
C PHE A 208 4.94 -17.52 -2.31
N ALA A 209 5.46 -16.35 -1.94
CA ALA A 209 5.22 -15.76 -0.62
C ALA A 209 3.73 -15.44 -0.39
N SER A 210 3.08 -14.86 -1.38
CA SER A 210 1.64 -14.56 -1.35
C SER A 210 0.79 -15.83 -1.26
N PHE A 211 1.11 -16.87 -2.03
CA PHE A 211 0.37 -18.14 -1.97
C PHE A 211 0.52 -18.83 -0.62
N ALA A 212 1.74 -18.81 -0.05
CA ALA A 212 1.96 -19.32 1.28
C ALA A 212 1.22 -18.51 2.36
N ALA A 213 1.19 -17.17 2.25
CA ALA A 213 0.42 -16.32 3.15
C ALA A 213 -1.09 -16.62 3.07
N ALA A 214 -1.64 -16.79 1.86
CA ALA A 214 -3.04 -17.19 1.66
C ALA A 214 -3.33 -18.54 2.30
N ALA A 215 -2.47 -19.54 2.09
CA ALA A 215 -2.60 -20.88 2.70
C ALA A 215 -2.56 -20.84 4.23
N LEU A 216 -1.82 -19.90 4.82
CA LEU A 216 -1.74 -19.65 6.26
C LEU A 216 -2.89 -18.77 6.79
N GLY A 217 -3.84 -18.37 5.93
CA GLY A 217 -5.06 -17.67 6.32
C GLY A 217 -4.98 -16.16 6.27
N ALA A 218 -4.07 -15.59 5.46
CA ALA A 218 -4.07 -14.16 5.17
C ALA A 218 -5.44 -13.71 4.66
N LYS A 219 -6.02 -12.68 5.28
CA LYS A 219 -7.31 -12.11 4.88
C LYS A 219 -7.18 -11.13 3.74
N VAL A 220 -5.99 -10.55 3.61
CA VAL A 220 -5.66 -9.52 2.61
C VAL A 220 -4.28 -9.83 2.04
N ILE A 221 -4.13 -9.69 0.74
CA ILE A 221 -2.83 -9.71 0.07
C ILE A 221 -2.73 -8.46 -0.80
N GLU A 222 -1.66 -7.70 -0.58
CA GLU A 222 -1.34 -6.52 -1.36
C GLU A 222 -0.11 -6.81 -2.23
N LYS A 223 -0.20 -6.49 -3.51
CA LYS A 223 0.88 -6.69 -4.48
C LYS A 223 0.97 -5.50 -5.42
N HIS A 224 2.21 -5.05 -5.71
CA HIS A 224 2.44 -3.96 -6.65
C HIS A 224 1.97 -4.32 -8.06
N PHE A 225 1.33 -3.36 -8.72
CA PHE A 225 0.74 -3.50 -10.04
C PHE A 225 1.22 -2.41 -11.00
N THR A 226 1.55 -2.77 -12.22
CA THR A 226 1.91 -1.83 -13.29
C THR A 226 1.33 -2.27 -14.63
N LEU A 227 1.17 -1.34 -15.54
CA LEU A 227 0.80 -1.65 -16.94
C LEU A 227 1.99 -2.23 -17.71
N ASP A 228 3.22 -1.77 -17.39
CA ASP A 228 4.45 -2.21 -18.05
C ASP A 228 5.64 -2.00 -17.11
N ASN A 229 6.47 -3.03 -16.93
CA ASN A 229 7.67 -2.99 -16.08
C ASN A 229 8.80 -2.11 -16.64
N PHE A 230 8.75 -1.77 -17.92
CA PHE A 230 9.76 -0.92 -18.58
C PHE A 230 9.44 0.57 -18.52
N LEU A 231 8.30 0.97 -17.99
CA LEU A 231 7.99 2.38 -17.76
C LEU A 231 8.98 2.99 -16.77
N PRO A 232 9.34 4.29 -16.96
CA PRO A 232 10.22 4.99 -16.03
C PRO A 232 9.47 5.24 -14.71
N GLY A 233 10.11 4.95 -13.59
CA GLY A 233 9.53 5.16 -12.25
C GLY A 233 10.16 4.26 -11.20
N PRO A 234 9.96 4.53 -9.90
CA PRO A 234 10.65 3.80 -8.84
C PRO A 234 10.16 2.37 -8.65
N ASP A 235 8.87 2.06 -8.95
CA ASP A 235 8.24 0.81 -8.52
C ASP A 235 7.84 -0.13 -9.68
N HIS A 236 7.87 0.35 -10.94
CA HIS A 236 7.44 -0.45 -12.10
C HIS A 236 8.18 -1.79 -12.21
N SER A 237 9.50 -1.79 -12.06
CA SER A 237 10.34 -2.97 -12.22
C SER A 237 10.11 -4.06 -11.16
N SER A 238 9.49 -3.70 -10.03
CA SER A 238 9.16 -4.61 -8.91
C SER A 238 7.67 -4.98 -8.88
N SER A 239 6.90 -4.56 -9.87
CA SER A 239 5.44 -4.72 -9.93
C SER A 239 5.05 -5.83 -10.89
N LEU A 240 3.88 -6.45 -10.68
CA LEU A 240 3.31 -7.41 -11.62
C LEU A 240 2.59 -6.67 -12.77
N MET A 241 2.76 -7.15 -13.98
CA MET A 241 1.95 -6.76 -15.14
C MET A 241 0.57 -7.45 -15.13
N PRO A 242 -0.43 -6.95 -15.89
CA PRO A 242 -1.80 -7.45 -15.83
C PRO A 242 -1.93 -8.97 -15.99
N GLY A 243 -1.22 -9.57 -16.95
CA GLY A 243 -1.28 -11.02 -17.18
C GLY A 243 -0.58 -11.86 -16.10
N GLU A 244 0.40 -11.29 -15.40
CA GLU A 244 1.05 -11.93 -14.25
C GLU A 244 0.17 -11.80 -13.00
N PHE A 245 -0.47 -10.65 -12.83
CA PHE A 245 -1.38 -10.39 -11.73
C PHE A 245 -2.65 -11.26 -11.83
N GLU A 246 -3.19 -11.47 -13.04
CA GLU A 246 -4.30 -12.39 -13.26
C GLU A 246 -3.93 -13.83 -12.82
N LYS A 247 -2.74 -14.33 -13.19
CA LYS A 247 -2.23 -15.64 -12.72
C LYS A 247 -1.97 -15.69 -11.21
N PHE A 248 -1.70 -14.56 -10.60
CA PHE A 248 -1.54 -14.44 -9.16
C PHE A 248 -2.88 -14.53 -8.43
N VAL A 249 -3.96 -13.99 -9.01
CA VAL A 249 -5.31 -13.99 -8.40
C VAL A 249 -5.97 -15.36 -8.53
N TYR A 250 -5.80 -16.06 -9.65
CA TYR A 250 -6.46 -17.33 -9.99
C TYR A 250 -5.54 -18.55 -9.90
#